data_e93237cc9579c115fac52c9476fbd3ee
#
_entry.id   e93237cc9579c115fac52c9476fbd3ee
#
_cell.length_a   1.000
_cell.length_b   1.000
_cell.length_c   1.000
_cell.angle_alpha   90.00
_cell.angle_beta   90.00
_cell.angle_gamma   90.00
#
_symmetry.space_group_name_H-M   'P 1'
#
loop_
_entity.id
_entity.type
_entity.pdbx_description
1 polymer ?
#
loop_
_entity_poly.entity_id
_entity_poly.type
_entity_poly.pdbx_seq_one_letter_code
_entity_poly.pdbx_strand_id
1 'polypeptide(L)'
;MKISHIFAREVLDSRGNPTIEVDVELENGTLGRAIVPSGASTGEHEAVELRDGDKSRYLGRGVKTAVSNVNSTILNSLKGFDATDQRAIDQIMIELDGTTNKNYLGANAILGVSMAVAHASANSKGISLYRYLGGEEANTLPIPMMNILNGGSHADNNVDIQEFMVFPIGAESFSSALQMGTETFHQLKLVLKQKGLNTSVGDEGGFAPNLRSNVEAIEVILEAIEKTPYSIGKDIFLALDVASSEFYNNGKYHLISENKEYTSLKMIEFLKSLVDQYPIVSIEDGLDENDWEGWQALTIELGSRCQIVGDDLTVTNISHLQRAINDKSMNAILIKLNQIGSVSETIDTIKLAKANNYAAIVSHRSGETEDVTIADFAVAMGMGQIKTGSLSRTDRIAKYNQLLRIEEALGSKAKYPGIEVLGKS
;
A
#
# COMPACT_ATOMS: atom_id res chain seq x y z
N MET A 1 -25.51 5.77 16.47
CA MET A 1 -26.23 4.57 15.97
C MET A 1 -25.52 3.32 16.50
N LYS A 2 -26.29 2.44 17.23
CA LYS A 2 -25.64 1.38 18.01
C LYS A 2 -25.40 0.12 17.19
N ILE A 3 -24.29 -0.57 17.51
CA ILE A 3 -23.93 -1.87 16.97
C ILE A 3 -24.89 -2.92 17.57
N SER A 4 -25.61 -3.63 16.72
CA SER A 4 -26.51 -4.74 17.11
C SER A 4 -25.77 -6.09 17.06
N HIS A 5 -24.96 -6.30 16.02
CA HIS A 5 -24.23 -7.54 15.80
C HIS A 5 -22.92 -7.32 15.05
N ILE A 6 -21.93 -8.19 15.31
CA ILE A 6 -20.68 -8.29 14.56
C ILE A 6 -20.49 -9.76 14.21
N PHE A 7 -20.17 -10.03 12.95
CA PHE A 7 -19.96 -11.39 12.48
C PHE A 7 -18.75 -11.44 11.54
N ALA A 8 -17.83 -12.35 11.81
CA ALA A 8 -16.67 -12.60 10.96
C ALA A 8 -16.72 -14.00 10.35
N ARG A 9 -16.12 -14.11 9.17
CA ARG A 9 -15.89 -15.38 8.46
C ARG A 9 -14.53 -15.42 7.83
N GLU A 10 -14.07 -16.64 7.55
CA GLU A 10 -12.86 -16.85 6.76
C GLU A 10 -13.23 -16.81 5.27
N VAL A 11 -12.49 -16.01 4.49
CA VAL A 11 -12.58 -15.92 3.03
C VAL A 11 -11.19 -16.08 2.43
N LEU A 12 -11.04 -16.05 1.10
CA LEU A 12 -9.76 -16.19 0.43
C LEU A 12 -9.27 -14.86 -0.11
N ASP A 13 -7.96 -14.62 0.02
CA ASP A 13 -7.27 -13.53 -0.64
C ASP A 13 -6.92 -13.85 -2.12
N SER A 14 -6.33 -12.90 -2.83
CA SER A 14 -5.93 -13.01 -4.25
C SER A 14 -4.88 -14.09 -4.53
N ARG A 15 -4.23 -14.63 -3.48
CA ARG A 15 -3.26 -15.73 -3.55
C ARG A 15 -3.88 -17.07 -3.15
N GLY A 16 -5.18 -17.10 -2.81
CA GLY A 16 -5.87 -18.30 -2.32
C GLY A 16 -5.56 -18.64 -0.86
N ASN A 17 -4.98 -17.71 -0.10
CA ASN A 17 -4.78 -17.89 1.34
C ASN A 17 -6.01 -17.38 2.12
N PRO A 18 -6.35 -18.02 3.25
CA PRO A 18 -7.39 -17.51 4.12
C PRO A 18 -7.11 -16.11 4.64
N THR A 19 -8.14 -15.29 4.69
CA THR A 19 -8.17 -14.02 5.41
C THR A 19 -9.52 -13.82 6.08
N ILE A 20 -9.70 -12.71 6.80
CA ILE A 20 -10.91 -12.42 7.57
C ILE A 20 -11.79 -11.40 6.85
N GLU A 21 -13.09 -11.71 6.73
CA GLU A 21 -14.15 -10.76 6.39
C GLU A 21 -15.01 -10.51 7.61
N VAL A 22 -15.37 -9.25 7.84
CA VAL A 22 -16.19 -8.82 8.97
C VAL A 22 -17.41 -8.05 8.49
N ASP A 23 -18.58 -8.42 9.02
CA ASP A 23 -19.84 -7.68 8.92
C ASP A 23 -20.15 -7.03 10.27
N VAL A 24 -20.51 -5.74 10.24
CA VAL A 24 -21.06 -5.00 11.38
C VAL A 24 -22.46 -4.55 11.04
N GLU A 25 -23.44 -5.01 11.83
CA GLU A 25 -24.84 -4.63 11.71
C GLU A 25 -25.22 -3.64 12.81
N LEU A 26 -25.96 -2.60 12.43
CA LEU A 26 -26.49 -1.59 13.33
C LEU A 26 -27.95 -1.88 13.70
N GLU A 27 -28.46 -1.29 14.80
CA GLU A 27 -29.85 -1.50 15.27
C GLU A 27 -30.93 -1.18 14.23
N ASN A 28 -30.62 -0.37 13.22
CA ASN A 28 -31.55 -0.04 12.13
C ASN A 28 -31.43 -1.01 10.93
N GLY A 29 -30.64 -2.08 11.03
CA GLY A 29 -30.38 -3.05 9.96
C GLY A 29 -29.35 -2.62 8.93
N THR A 30 -28.70 -1.47 9.10
CA THR A 30 -27.60 -1.05 8.22
C THR A 30 -26.39 -1.94 8.42
N LEU A 31 -25.80 -2.41 7.31
CA LEU A 31 -24.63 -3.28 7.29
C LEU A 31 -23.39 -2.52 6.79
N GLY A 32 -22.25 -2.74 7.46
CA GLY A 32 -20.92 -2.43 6.96
C GLY A 32 -20.10 -3.71 6.84
N ARG A 33 -19.33 -3.85 5.76
CA ARG A 33 -18.48 -5.02 5.49
C ARG A 33 -17.08 -4.58 5.12
N ALA A 34 -16.08 -5.34 5.57
CA ALA A 34 -14.69 -5.15 5.17
C ALA A 34 -13.93 -6.48 5.16
N ILE A 35 -12.93 -6.57 4.27
CA ILE A 35 -12.02 -7.72 4.17
C ILE A 35 -10.59 -7.22 4.38
N VAL A 36 -9.83 -7.93 5.21
CA VAL A 36 -8.47 -7.54 5.57
C VAL A 36 -7.47 -8.14 4.58
N PRO A 37 -6.57 -7.33 3.96
CA PRO A 37 -5.50 -7.84 3.11
C PRO A 37 -4.36 -8.47 3.93
N SER A 38 -3.45 -9.20 3.25
CA SER A 38 -2.35 -9.95 3.84
C SER A 38 -1.03 -9.71 3.10
N GLY A 39 0.08 -9.50 3.82
CA GLY A 39 1.42 -9.35 3.20
C GLY A 39 2.05 -10.66 2.74
N ALA A 40 2.96 -10.62 1.76
CA ALA A 40 3.90 -11.72 1.43
C ALA A 40 5.21 -11.54 2.22
N SER A 41 5.86 -10.40 2.05
CA SER A 41 6.89 -9.88 2.95
C SER A 41 6.22 -9.08 4.07
N THR A 42 6.75 -9.16 5.26
CA THR A 42 6.24 -8.43 6.44
C THR A 42 7.41 -7.84 7.19
N GLY A 43 7.38 -6.54 7.46
CA GLY A 43 8.35 -5.88 8.33
C GLY A 43 8.37 -6.49 9.73
N GLU A 44 9.53 -6.58 10.34
CA GLU A 44 9.73 -7.18 11.67
C GLU A 44 8.82 -6.59 12.76
N HIS A 45 8.46 -5.32 12.59
CA HIS A 45 7.71 -4.53 13.57
C HIS A 45 6.22 -4.38 13.26
N GLU A 46 5.69 -5.06 12.25
CA GLU A 46 4.26 -5.03 11.95
C GLU A 46 3.41 -5.61 13.09
N ALA A 47 2.19 -5.10 13.23
CA ALA A 47 1.18 -5.74 14.07
C ALA A 47 0.85 -7.15 13.57
N VAL A 48 0.59 -8.08 14.49
CA VAL A 48 0.50 -9.51 14.20
C VAL A 48 -0.77 -9.86 13.43
N GLU A 49 -0.63 -10.35 12.22
CA GLU A 49 -1.69 -11.09 11.54
C GLU A 49 -1.83 -12.46 12.21
N LEU A 50 -2.92 -12.67 12.97
CA LEU A 50 -3.12 -13.90 13.73
C LEU A 50 -3.50 -15.05 12.79
N ARG A 51 -2.63 -16.05 12.72
CA ARG A 51 -2.76 -17.29 11.96
C ARG A 51 -2.90 -18.48 12.91
N ASP A 52 -3.68 -19.49 12.51
CA ASP A 52 -3.97 -20.66 13.35
C ASP A 52 -2.75 -21.55 13.58
N GLY A 53 -1.79 -21.60 12.64
CA GLY A 53 -0.59 -22.45 12.72
C GLY A 53 -0.86 -23.95 12.51
N ASP A 54 -2.11 -24.38 12.37
CA ASP A 54 -2.51 -25.76 12.11
C ASP A 54 -2.16 -26.18 10.68
N LYS A 55 -1.05 -26.90 10.54
CA LYS A 55 -0.55 -27.35 9.22
C LYS A 55 -1.49 -28.31 8.48
N SER A 56 -2.45 -28.94 9.18
CA SER A 56 -3.45 -29.81 8.55
C SER A 56 -4.51 -29.04 7.78
N ARG A 57 -4.58 -27.72 7.99
CA ARG A 57 -5.56 -26.83 7.38
C ARG A 57 -4.88 -25.62 6.77
N TYR A 58 -5.06 -25.40 5.46
CA TYR A 58 -4.42 -24.29 4.70
C TYR A 58 -2.92 -24.14 4.98
N LEU A 59 -2.21 -25.25 5.21
CA LEU A 59 -0.76 -25.26 5.49
C LEU A 59 -0.36 -24.38 6.70
N GLY A 60 -1.25 -24.21 7.66
CA GLY A 60 -1.05 -23.37 8.86
C GLY A 60 -1.53 -21.94 8.72
N ARG A 61 -2.03 -21.54 7.54
CA ARG A 61 -2.44 -20.14 7.23
C ARG A 61 -3.90 -19.82 7.55
N GLY A 62 -4.67 -20.74 8.19
CA GLY A 62 -6.04 -20.48 8.61
C GLY A 62 -6.16 -19.29 9.55
N VAL A 63 -7.37 -18.68 9.64
CA VAL A 63 -7.65 -17.51 10.50
C VAL A 63 -8.84 -17.72 11.43
N LYS A 64 -9.19 -18.99 11.72
CA LYS A 64 -10.35 -19.31 12.59
C LYS A 64 -10.23 -18.72 13.98
N THR A 65 -9.02 -18.63 14.54
CA THR A 65 -8.79 -18.00 15.83
C THR A 65 -9.13 -16.52 15.81
N ALA A 66 -8.70 -15.79 14.80
CA ALA A 66 -9.08 -14.39 14.60
C ALA A 66 -10.59 -14.22 14.39
N VAL A 67 -11.21 -15.09 13.58
CA VAL A 67 -12.66 -15.14 13.39
C VAL A 67 -13.40 -15.38 14.71
N SER A 68 -12.94 -16.34 15.53
CA SER A 68 -13.50 -16.61 16.85
C SER A 68 -13.39 -15.42 17.80
N ASN A 69 -12.26 -14.71 17.77
CA ASN A 69 -12.04 -13.51 18.58
C ASN A 69 -13.06 -12.41 18.23
N VAL A 70 -13.34 -12.21 16.95
CA VAL A 70 -14.38 -11.27 16.51
C VAL A 70 -15.76 -11.70 16.95
N ASN A 71 -16.13 -12.97 16.69
CA ASN A 71 -17.48 -13.50 16.93
C ASN A 71 -17.81 -13.70 18.42
N SER A 72 -16.82 -13.57 19.30
CA SER A 72 -17.01 -13.74 20.75
C SER A 72 -16.52 -12.51 21.53
N THR A 73 -15.21 -12.38 21.70
CA THR A 73 -14.59 -11.38 22.59
C THR A 73 -14.91 -9.95 22.13
N ILE A 74 -14.67 -9.62 20.85
CA ILE A 74 -14.88 -8.27 20.32
C ILE A 74 -16.39 -7.96 20.25
N LEU A 75 -17.21 -8.88 19.72
CA LEU A 75 -18.67 -8.71 19.68
C LEU A 75 -19.25 -8.39 21.06
N ASN A 76 -18.88 -9.18 22.09
CA ASN A 76 -19.40 -8.99 23.44
C ASN A 76 -19.02 -7.62 24.02
N SER A 77 -17.84 -7.11 23.68
CA SER A 77 -17.34 -5.83 24.19
C SER A 77 -17.91 -4.62 23.44
N LEU A 78 -18.28 -4.77 22.17
CA LEU A 78 -18.73 -3.65 21.32
C LEU A 78 -20.24 -3.59 21.11
N LYS A 79 -20.99 -4.62 21.46
CA LYS A 79 -22.45 -4.64 21.32
C LYS A 79 -23.10 -3.51 22.10
N GLY A 80 -23.91 -2.69 21.42
CA GLY A 80 -24.58 -1.54 22.01
C GLY A 80 -23.77 -0.24 22.01
N PHE A 81 -22.50 -0.27 21.58
CA PHE A 81 -21.70 0.95 21.39
C PHE A 81 -22.17 1.74 20.17
N ASP A 82 -21.92 3.05 20.18
CA ASP A 82 -22.21 3.93 19.05
C ASP A 82 -21.15 3.75 17.96
N ALA A 83 -21.55 3.20 16.80
CA ALA A 83 -20.69 2.96 15.66
C ALA A 83 -20.05 4.25 15.10
N THR A 84 -20.62 5.44 15.38
CA THR A 84 -20.08 6.71 14.90
C THR A 84 -18.86 7.18 15.70
N ASP A 85 -18.60 6.58 16.86
CA ASP A 85 -17.39 6.86 17.65
C ASP A 85 -16.27 5.86 17.31
N GLN A 86 -15.75 5.98 16.08
CA GLN A 86 -14.68 5.11 15.57
C GLN A 86 -13.50 5.01 16.53
N ARG A 87 -13.11 6.15 17.12
CA ARG A 87 -11.93 6.20 17.99
C ARG A 87 -12.15 5.43 19.30
N ALA A 88 -13.30 5.56 19.92
CA ALA A 88 -13.62 4.80 21.13
C ALA A 88 -13.69 3.30 20.83
N ILE A 89 -14.25 2.89 19.70
CA ILE A 89 -14.33 1.49 19.27
C ILE A 89 -12.94 0.90 19.07
N ASP A 90 -12.08 1.58 18.31
CA ASP A 90 -10.71 1.12 18.07
C ASP A 90 -9.92 1.03 19.37
N GLN A 91 -10.06 2.03 20.27
CA GLN A 91 -9.40 2.06 21.57
C GLN A 91 -9.84 0.90 22.47
N ILE A 92 -11.13 0.56 22.51
CA ILE A 92 -11.65 -0.59 23.27
C ILE A 92 -11.00 -1.89 22.76
N MET A 93 -10.89 -2.07 21.45
CA MET A 93 -10.26 -3.29 20.90
C MET A 93 -8.76 -3.38 21.20
N ILE A 94 -8.05 -2.24 21.14
CA ILE A 94 -6.63 -2.14 21.48
C ILE A 94 -6.40 -2.48 22.95
N GLU A 95 -7.20 -1.92 23.87
CA GLU A 95 -7.14 -2.20 25.32
C GLU A 95 -7.51 -3.65 25.63
N LEU A 96 -8.46 -4.23 24.89
CA LEU A 96 -8.89 -5.61 25.03
C LEU A 96 -7.81 -6.60 24.58
N ASP A 97 -7.04 -6.25 23.55
CA ASP A 97 -5.85 -7.00 23.14
C ASP A 97 -4.73 -6.90 24.19
N GLY A 98 -4.45 -5.70 24.69
CA GLY A 98 -3.51 -5.40 25.76
C GLY A 98 -2.04 -5.67 25.42
N THR A 99 -1.70 -6.03 24.17
CA THR A 99 -0.32 -6.27 23.72
C THR A 99 0.15 -5.15 22.79
N THR A 100 1.47 -4.95 22.69
CA THR A 100 2.04 -3.87 21.88
C THR A 100 1.86 -4.05 20.38
N ASN A 101 1.75 -5.31 19.93
CA ASN A 101 1.68 -5.69 18.53
C ASN A 101 0.39 -6.43 18.15
N LYS A 102 -0.65 -6.36 18.99
CA LYS A 102 -1.98 -6.97 18.73
C LYS A 102 -1.93 -8.51 18.54
N ASN A 103 -1.04 -9.20 19.26
CA ASN A 103 -0.86 -10.64 19.08
C ASN A 103 -1.90 -11.50 19.83
N TYR A 104 -2.73 -10.93 20.71
CA TYR A 104 -3.75 -11.66 21.44
C TYR A 104 -5.03 -11.83 20.64
N LEU A 105 -5.60 -10.72 20.13
CA LEU A 105 -6.80 -10.76 19.28
C LEU A 105 -6.47 -10.95 17.81
N GLY A 106 -5.34 -10.42 17.38
CA GLY A 106 -4.90 -10.33 16.00
C GLY A 106 -5.20 -8.96 15.38
N ALA A 107 -4.20 -8.34 14.74
CA ALA A 107 -4.40 -7.10 14.01
C ALA A 107 -5.43 -7.25 12.89
N ASN A 108 -5.49 -8.42 12.26
CA ASN A 108 -6.49 -8.74 11.24
C ASN A 108 -7.93 -8.78 11.82
N ALA A 109 -8.14 -9.29 13.02
CA ALA A 109 -9.44 -9.26 13.69
C ALA A 109 -9.85 -7.82 14.04
N ILE A 110 -8.95 -7.05 14.64
CA ILE A 110 -9.18 -5.66 15.04
C ILE A 110 -9.46 -4.78 13.83
N LEU A 111 -8.62 -4.85 12.79
CA LEU A 111 -8.79 -4.05 11.58
C LEU A 111 -10.07 -4.39 10.83
N GLY A 112 -10.42 -5.68 10.73
CA GLY A 112 -11.67 -6.09 10.07
C GLY A 112 -12.88 -5.43 10.70
N VAL A 113 -12.96 -5.41 12.04
CA VAL A 113 -14.04 -4.72 12.76
C VAL A 113 -13.94 -3.21 12.59
N SER A 114 -12.75 -2.63 12.72
CA SER A 114 -12.53 -1.19 12.60
C SER A 114 -13.00 -0.63 11.24
N MET A 115 -12.63 -1.28 10.14
CA MET A 115 -13.08 -0.91 8.79
C MET A 115 -14.58 -1.14 8.59
N ALA A 116 -15.11 -2.28 9.04
CA ALA A 116 -16.53 -2.59 8.88
C ALA A 116 -17.44 -1.61 9.67
N VAL A 117 -16.99 -1.14 10.84
CA VAL A 117 -17.66 -0.06 11.62
C VAL A 117 -17.67 1.26 10.83
N ALA A 118 -16.57 1.64 10.21
CA ALA A 118 -16.51 2.83 9.36
C ALA A 118 -17.50 2.76 8.20
N HIS A 119 -17.56 1.60 7.52
CA HIS A 119 -18.54 1.34 6.46
C HIS A 119 -19.99 1.39 6.97
N ALA A 120 -20.30 0.72 8.09
CA ALA A 120 -21.64 0.73 8.67
C ALA A 120 -22.08 2.17 9.02
N SER A 121 -21.18 2.95 9.59
CA SER A 121 -21.42 4.34 9.96
C SER A 121 -21.67 5.24 8.74
N ALA A 122 -20.85 5.12 7.69
CA ALA A 122 -21.05 5.84 6.44
C ALA A 122 -22.39 5.46 5.79
N ASN A 123 -22.68 4.17 5.68
CA ASN A 123 -23.92 3.64 5.12
C ASN A 123 -25.14 4.13 5.90
N SER A 124 -25.06 4.17 7.24
CA SER A 124 -26.18 4.62 8.09
C SER A 124 -26.51 6.10 7.90
N LYS A 125 -25.54 6.90 7.47
CA LYS A 125 -25.70 8.33 7.13
C LYS A 125 -26.06 8.54 5.65
N GLY A 126 -26.06 7.48 4.84
CA GLY A 126 -26.32 7.57 3.40
C GLY A 126 -25.24 8.34 2.63
N ILE A 127 -23.99 8.33 3.11
CA ILE A 127 -22.85 9.00 2.47
C ILE A 127 -21.74 8.01 2.13
N SER A 128 -20.90 8.35 1.16
CA SER A 128 -19.73 7.55 0.78
C SER A 128 -18.69 7.51 1.90
N LEU A 129 -17.90 6.42 1.95
CA LEU A 129 -16.89 6.24 2.99
C LEU A 129 -15.82 7.35 2.97
N TYR A 130 -15.38 7.79 1.78
CA TYR A 130 -14.39 8.87 1.72
C TYR A 130 -14.90 10.18 2.32
N ARG A 131 -16.21 10.51 2.15
CA ARG A 131 -16.82 11.69 2.81
C ARG A 131 -17.01 11.48 4.30
N TYR A 132 -17.35 10.26 4.72
CA TYR A 132 -17.50 9.97 6.14
C TYR A 132 -16.20 10.16 6.90
N LEU A 133 -15.08 9.66 6.36
CA LEU A 133 -13.76 9.74 6.99
C LEU A 133 -13.07 11.10 6.81
N GLY A 134 -13.18 11.68 5.60
CA GLY A 134 -12.44 12.90 5.23
C GLY A 134 -13.26 14.21 5.27
N GLY A 135 -14.58 14.11 5.47
CA GLY A 135 -15.47 15.28 5.46
C GLY A 135 -15.83 15.75 4.04
N GLU A 136 -16.57 16.87 4.00
CA GLU A 136 -17.08 17.45 2.73
C GLU A 136 -15.99 17.96 1.80
N GLU A 137 -14.81 18.30 2.32
CA GLU A 137 -13.66 18.80 1.57
C GLU A 137 -12.77 17.70 1.00
N ALA A 138 -13.10 16.41 1.23
CA ALA A 138 -12.38 15.27 0.67
C ALA A 138 -12.62 15.17 -0.85
N ASN A 139 -11.74 15.77 -1.65
CA ASN A 139 -11.90 15.90 -3.10
C ASN A 139 -10.60 15.68 -3.90
N THR A 140 -9.52 15.33 -3.23
CA THR A 140 -8.23 15.08 -3.89
C THR A 140 -8.11 13.62 -4.29
N LEU A 141 -8.13 13.34 -5.60
CA LEU A 141 -7.87 12.03 -6.17
C LEU A 141 -6.37 11.71 -6.05
N PRO A 142 -6.01 10.50 -5.63
CA PRO A 142 -4.60 10.15 -5.54
C PRO A 142 -4.00 9.86 -6.92
N ILE A 143 -2.74 10.25 -7.12
CA ILE A 143 -1.94 9.82 -8.27
C ILE A 143 -1.58 8.34 -8.05
N PRO A 144 -1.89 7.45 -9.00
CA PRO A 144 -1.58 6.03 -8.86
C PRO A 144 -0.11 5.74 -9.20
N MET A 145 0.59 5.04 -8.29
CA MET A 145 1.87 4.39 -8.54
C MET A 145 1.55 2.95 -8.98
N MET A 146 1.64 2.68 -10.29
CA MET A 146 1.15 1.44 -10.90
C MET A 146 2.32 0.48 -11.17
N ASN A 147 2.38 -0.61 -10.41
CA ASN A 147 3.42 -1.64 -10.55
C ASN A 147 3.23 -2.44 -11.84
N ILE A 148 3.96 -2.12 -12.91
CA ILE A 148 3.81 -2.76 -14.22
C ILE A 148 4.84 -3.85 -14.52
N LEU A 149 5.93 -3.93 -13.73
CA LEU A 149 6.94 -4.98 -13.80
C LEU A 149 7.36 -5.39 -12.39
N ASN A 150 7.29 -6.68 -12.10
CA ASN A 150 7.59 -7.29 -10.82
C ASN A 150 8.94 -8.00 -10.84
N GLY A 151 9.66 -7.91 -9.71
CA GLY A 151 10.83 -8.72 -9.38
C GLY A 151 10.79 -9.16 -7.92
N GLY A 152 11.95 -9.45 -7.33
CA GLY A 152 12.08 -9.83 -5.93
C GLY A 152 11.10 -10.91 -5.48
N SER A 153 10.52 -10.77 -4.30
CA SER A 153 9.56 -11.72 -3.75
C SER A 153 8.18 -11.72 -4.46
N HIS A 154 7.89 -10.73 -5.31
CA HIS A 154 6.63 -10.62 -6.04
C HIS A 154 6.60 -11.37 -7.38
N ALA A 155 7.72 -11.98 -7.81
CA ALA A 155 7.83 -12.69 -9.07
C ALA A 155 8.84 -13.85 -8.99
N ASP A 156 8.52 -14.96 -9.67
CA ASP A 156 9.48 -16.05 -9.88
C ASP A 156 10.36 -15.72 -11.10
N ASN A 157 11.28 -14.77 -10.91
CA ASN A 157 12.26 -14.33 -11.92
C ASN A 157 13.59 -13.94 -11.27
N ASN A 158 14.49 -13.35 -12.05
CA ASN A 158 15.85 -13.02 -11.62
C ASN A 158 16.10 -11.50 -11.40
N VAL A 159 15.06 -10.69 -11.29
CA VAL A 159 15.19 -9.25 -11.05
C VAL A 159 15.19 -9.00 -9.53
N ASP A 160 16.16 -8.24 -9.00
CA ASP A 160 16.29 -8.04 -7.55
C ASP A 160 15.31 -7.02 -7.00
N ILE A 161 15.14 -5.86 -7.67
CA ILE A 161 14.21 -4.82 -7.28
C ILE A 161 12.77 -5.36 -7.42
N GLN A 162 11.97 -5.19 -6.36
CA GLN A 162 10.67 -5.85 -6.23
C GLN A 162 9.61 -5.27 -7.15
N GLU A 163 9.55 -3.93 -7.29
CA GLU A 163 8.53 -3.26 -8.09
C GLU A 163 9.09 -2.11 -8.91
N PHE A 164 8.67 -2.07 -10.18
CA PHE A 164 8.92 -0.96 -11.10
C PHE A 164 7.56 -0.36 -11.48
N MET A 165 7.33 0.86 -11.03
CA MET A 165 6.05 1.53 -11.15
C MET A 165 6.10 2.67 -12.16
N VAL A 166 5.04 2.81 -12.97
CA VAL A 166 4.76 4.05 -13.71
C VAL A 166 3.92 4.98 -12.84
N PHE A 167 4.26 6.26 -12.89
CA PHE A 167 3.69 7.29 -12.05
C PHE A 167 3.25 8.48 -12.92
N PRO A 168 1.96 8.52 -13.36
CA PRO A 168 1.43 9.48 -14.33
C PRO A 168 1.12 10.84 -13.68
N ILE A 169 2.13 11.50 -13.16
CA ILE A 169 2.04 12.79 -12.46
C ILE A 169 1.52 13.89 -13.37
N GLY A 170 1.87 13.85 -14.67
CA GLY A 170 1.49 14.87 -15.63
C GLY A 170 0.06 14.74 -16.18
N ALA A 171 -0.75 13.80 -15.67
CA ALA A 171 -2.15 13.69 -16.05
C ALA A 171 -2.99 14.86 -15.53
N GLU A 172 -4.11 15.15 -16.22
CA GLU A 172 -5.03 16.22 -15.84
C GLU A 172 -6.15 15.74 -14.88
N SER A 173 -6.36 14.43 -14.80
CA SER A 173 -7.42 13.79 -14.02
C SER A 173 -7.01 12.36 -13.64
N PHE A 174 -7.73 11.75 -12.69
CA PHE A 174 -7.50 10.35 -12.34
C PHE A 174 -7.82 9.41 -13.51
N SER A 175 -8.91 9.66 -14.23
CA SER A 175 -9.28 8.88 -15.42
C SER A 175 -8.22 8.96 -16.51
N SER A 176 -7.64 10.14 -16.76
CA SER A 176 -6.51 10.32 -17.69
C SER A 176 -5.26 9.58 -17.20
N ALA A 177 -4.94 9.63 -15.91
CA ALA A 177 -3.82 8.91 -15.33
C ALA A 177 -3.97 7.39 -15.50
N LEU A 178 -5.18 6.86 -15.27
CA LEU A 178 -5.48 5.44 -15.45
C LEU A 178 -5.35 5.02 -16.92
N GLN A 179 -5.79 5.88 -17.87
CA GLN A 179 -5.58 5.65 -19.29
C GLN A 179 -4.10 5.58 -19.65
N MET A 180 -3.29 6.56 -19.20
CA MET A 180 -1.84 6.60 -19.45
C MET A 180 -1.15 5.32 -18.97
N GLY A 181 -1.47 4.87 -17.74
CA GLY A 181 -0.92 3.65 -17.20
C GLY A 181 -1.36 2.41 -17.98
N THR A 182 -2.64 2.32 -18.37
CA THR A 182 -3.19 1.17 -19.11
C THR A 182 -2.56 1.05 -20.49
N GLU A 183 -2.44 2.14 -21.22
CA GLU A 183 -1.82 2.15 -22.54
C GLU A 183 -0.33 1.79 -22.46
N THR A 184 0.39 2.30 -21.45
CA THR A 184 1.78 1.93 -21.18
C THR A 184 1.90 0.43 -20.83
N PHE A 185 1.03 -0.12 -19.99
CA PHE A 185 0.99 -1.53 -19.64
C PHE A 185 0.81 -2.43 -20.89
N HIS A 186 -0.11 -2.06 -21.79
CA HIS A 186 -0.31 -2.80 -23.03
C HIS A 186 0.87 -2.69 -24.00
N GLN A 187 1.50 -1.52 -24.09
CA GLN A 187 2.73 -1.36 -24.88
C GLN A 187 3.89 -2.16 -24.31
N LEU A 188 4.05 -2.19 -22.97
CA LEU A 188 5.05 -3.04 -22.32
C LEU A 188 4.86 -4.52 -22.67
N LYS A 189 3.61 -5.00 -22.68
CA LYS A 189 3.32 -6.38 -23.12
C LYS A 189 3.80 -6.65 -24.55
N LEU A 190 3.63 -5.68 -25.45
CA LEU A 190 4.08 -5.81 -26.84
C LEU A 190 5.62 -5.80 -26.93
N VAL A 191 6.28 -4.89 -26.21
CA VAL A 191 7.75 -4.81 -26.13
C VAL A 191 8.34 -6.14 -25.63
N LEU A 192 7.81 -6.67 -24.52
CA LEU A 192 8.27 -7.93 -23.95
C LEU A 192 8.10 -9.09 -24.95
N LYS A 193 6.95 -9.18 -25.62
CA LYS A 193 6.71 -10.20 -26.66
C LYS A 193 7.67 -10.08 -27.84
N GLN A 194 7.95 -8.88 -28.33
CA GLN A 194 8.91 -8.62 -29.41
C GLN A 194 10.33 -9.06 -29.05
N LYS A 195 10.68 -8.94 -27.75
CA LYS A 195 11.97 -9.41 -27.22
C LYS A 195 11.99 -10.91 -26.89
N GLY A 196 10.87 -11.64 -27.12
CA GLY A 196 10.75 -13.06 -26.78
C GLY A 196 10.66 -13.34 -25.27
N LEU A 197 10.30 -12.35 -24.47
CA LEU A 197 10.20 -12.43 -23.02
C LEU A 197 8.79 -12.86 -22.56
N ASN A 198 8.72 -13.46 -21.37
CA ASN A 198 7.47 -13.89 -20.75
C ASN A 198 6.58 -12.67 -20.41
N THR A 199 5.27 -12.81 -20.61
CA THR A 199 4.24 -11.82 -20.27
C THR A 199 3.23 -12.35 -19.26
N SER A 200 3.57 -13.37 -18.48
CA SER A 200 2.83 -13.74 -17.28
C SER A 200 2.97 -12.66 -16.23
N VAL A 201 1.97 -12.53 -15.36
CA VAL A 201 1.94 -11.51 -14.33
C VAL A 201 2.23 -12.10 -12.95
N GLY A 202 2.86 -11.31 -12.09
CA GLY A 202 3.10 -11.61 -10.69
C GLY A 202 1.87 -11.37 -9.82
N ASP A 203 2.08 -11.43 -8.51
CA ASP A 203 1.02 -11.31 -7.49
C ASP A 203 0.27 -9.98 -7.56
N GLU A 204 0.92 -8.93 -7.98
CA GLU A 204 0.34 -7.58 -8.07
C GLU A 204 -0.11 -7.18 -9.48
N GLY A 205 -0.08 -8.11 -10.43
CA GLY A 205 -0.58 -7.93 -11.79
C GLY A 205 0.41 -7.29 -12.77
N GLY A 206 1.61 -6.91 -12.35
CA GLY A 206 2.71 -6.51 -13.23
C GLY A 206 3.34 -7.69 -13.94
N PHE A 207 4.00 -7.48 -15.10
CA PHE A 207 4.71 -8.55 -15.81
C PHE A 207 5.92 -9.03 -15.01
N ALA A 208 6.27 -10.30 -15.16
CA ALA A 208 7.36 -10.97 -14.45
C ALA A 208 8.34 -11.65 -15.41
N PRO A 209 8.99 -10.92 -16.34
CA PRO A 209 9.96 -11.50 -17.24
C PRO A 209 11.30 -11.78 -16.55
N ASN A 210 12.08 -12.72 -17.06
CA ASN A 210 13.50 -12.82 -16.75
C ASN A 210 14.26 -11.76 -17.55
N LEU A 211 15.01 -10.90 -16.86
CA LEU A 211 15.80 -9.84 -17.43
C LEU A 211 17.26 -9.96 -16.98
N ARG A 212 18.17 -9.29 -17.68
CA ARG A 212 19.62 -9.41 -17.41
C ARG A 212 20.06 -8.55 -16.21
N SER A 213 19.28 -7.53 -15.86
CA SER A 213 19.60 -6.60 -14.77
C SER A 213 18.37 -5.77 -14.37
N ASN A 214 18.46 -5.09 -13.22
CA ASN A 214 17.48 -4.08 -12.80
C ASN A 214 17.39 -2.90 -13.78
N VAL A 215 18.51 -2.53 -14.41
CA VAL A 215 18.54 -1.49 -15.44
C VAL A 215 17.73 -1.89 -16.68
N GLU A 216 17.85 -3.14 -17.16
CA GLU A 216 17.04 -3.61 -18.29
C GLU A 216 15.54 -3.53 -18.00
N ALA A 217 15.12 -3.75 -16.75
CA ALA A 217 13.72 -3.58 -16.35
C ALA A 217 13.25 -2.13 -16.55
N ILE A 218 14.06 -1.15 -16.16
CA ILE A 218 13.75 0.27 -16.40
C ILE A 218 13.70 0.57 -17.90
N GLU A 219 14.69 0.10 -18.66
CA GLU A 219 14.80 0.37 -20.11
C GLU A 219 13.63 -0.17 -20.92
N VAL A 220 13.12 -1.39 -20.62
CA VAL A 220 11.96 -1.95 -21.33
C VAL A 220 10.68 -1.17 -21.00
N ILE A 221 10.55 -0.62 -19.79
CA ILE A 221 9.44 0.26 -19.44
C ILE A 221 9.52 1.58 -20.20
N LEU A 222 10.70 2.20 -20.25
CA LEU A 222 10.90 3.44 -21.01
C LEU A 222 10.62 3.22 -22.50
N GLU A 223 11.10 2.12 -23.10
CA GLU A 223 10.77 1.75 -24.48
C GLU A 223 9.25 1.62 -24.69
N ALA A 224 8.53 1.10 -23.70
CA ALA A 224 7.08 1.01 -23.78
C ALA A 224 6.40 2.38 -23.72
N ILE A 225 6.87 3.29 -22.87
CA ILE A 225 6.34 4.66 -22.78
C ILE A 225 6.60 5.42 -24.08
N GLU A 226 7.78 5.30 -24.69
CA GLU A 226 8.12 5.92 -25.98
C GLU A 226 7.20 5.51 -27.14
N LYS A 227 6.54 4.34 -27.03
CA LYS A 227 5.54 3.87 -28.02
C LYS A 227 4.11 4.36 -27.74
N THR A 228 3.94 5.15 -26.69
CA THR A 228 2.69 5.87 -26.37
C THR A 228 2.78 7.35 -26.78
N PRO A 229 1.70 8.11 -26.76
CA PRO A 229 1.77 9.55 -26.98
C PRO A 229 2.33 10.36 -25.80
N TYR A 230 2.74 9.71 -24.71
CA TYR A 230 3.14 10.37 -23.46
C TYR A 230 4.64 10.60 -23.36
N SER A 231 5.03 11.73 -22.75
CA SER A 231 6.42 12.14 -22.59
C SER A 231 7.01 11.62 -21.27
N ILE A 232 8.14 10.92 -21.38
CA ILE A 232 8.93 10.48 -20.23
C ILE A 232 9.45 11.68 -19.45
N GLY A 233 9.30 11.66 -18.12
CA GLY A 233 9.78 12.74 -17.23
C GLY A 233 8.96 14.03 -17.30
N LYS A 234 7.81 13.99 -17.97
CA LYS A 234 6.82 15.09 -18.01
C LYS A 234 5.42 14.56 -17.68
N ASP A 235 4.92 13.61 -18.47
CA ASP A 235 3.60 13.03 -18.27
C ASP A 235 3.70 11.81 -17.36
N ILE A 236 4.70 10.94 -17.58
CA ILE A 236 4.94 9.71 -16.81
C ILE A 236 6.36 9.73 -16.24
N PHE A 237 6.45 9.53 -14.93
CA PHE A 237 7.67 9.30 -14.18
C PHE A 237 7.74 7.85 -13.70
N LEU A 238 8.86 7.46 -13.09
CA LEU A 238 9.04 6.14 -12.51
C LEU A 238 9.15 6.22 -10.99
N ALA A 239 8.68 5.15 -10.34
CA ALA A 239 8.89 4.90 -8.93
C ALA A 239 9.38 3.45 -8.75
N LEU A 240 10.22 3.22 -7.75
CA LEU A 240 10.76 1.91 -7.40
C LEU A 240 10.35 1.54 -5.99
N ASP A 241 10.01 0.26 -5.79
CA ASP A 241 10.06 -0.40 -4.50
C ASP A 241 11.20 -1.41 -4.53
N VAL A 242 12.24 -1.12 -3.78
CA VAL A 242 13.48 -1.91 -3.83
C VAL A 242 13.37 -3.12 -2.91
N ALA A 243 12.62 -3.01 -1.81
CA ALA A 243 12.47 -4.02 -0.77
C ALA A 243 13.81 -4.60 -0.33
N SER A 244 14.77 -3.72 -0.03
CA SER A 244 16.19 -4.08 0.12
C SER A 244 16.46 -5.06 1.27
N SER A 245 15.59 -5.14 2.27
CA SER A 245 15.71 -6.11 3.36
C SER A 245 15.66 -7.55 2.88
N GLU A 246 14.96 -7.83 1.76
CA GLU A 246 14.84 -9.17 1.17
C GLU A 246 16.18 -9.74 0.67
N PHE A 247 17.10 -8.89 0.28
CA PHE A 247 18.44 -9.30 -0.19
C PHE A 247 19.59 -8.74 0.67
N TYR A 248 19.29 -8.27 1.89
CA TYR A 248 20.28 -7.84 2.87
C TYR A 248 20.67 -9.01 3.77
N ASN A 249 21.96 -9.30 3.83
CA ASN A 249 22.50 -10.36 4.70
C ASN A 249 23.93 -10.04 5.11
N ASN A 250 24.26 -10.29 6.39
CA ASN A 250 25.61 -10.09 6.96
C ASN A 250 26.23 -8.70 6.67
N GLY A 251 25.43 -7.64 6.74
CA GLY A 251 25.90 -6.26 6.53
C GLY A 251 26.09 -5.87 5.07
N LYS A 252 25.53 -6.63 4.12
CA LYS A 252 25.64 -6.39 2.69
C LYS A 252 24.33 -6.65 1.95
N TYR A 253 24.13 -5.93 0.87
CA TYR A 253 23.07 -6.09 -0.12
C TYR A 253 23.58 -6.96 -1.27
N HIS A 254 22.92 -8.09 -1.53
CA HIS A 254 23.31 -9.09 -2.53
C HIS A 254 22.42 -9.00 -3.76
N LEU A 255 22.82 -8.23 -4.77
CA LEU A 255 22.11 -8.12 -6.04
C LEU A 255 22.51 -9.30 -6.94
N ILE A 256 21.68 -10.34 -6.94
CA ILE A 256 21.95 -11.60 -7.62
C ILE A 256 21.95 -11.41 -9.15
N SER A 257 21.00 -10.64 -9.69
CA SER A 257 20.89 -10.38 -11.13
C SER A 257 22.14 -9.71 -11.70
N GLU A 258 22.84 -8.95 -10.86
CA GLU A 258 24.03 -8.19 -11.27
C GLU A 258 25.35 -8.82 -10.78
N ASN A 259 25.25 -9.92 -10.02
CA ASN A 259 26.39 -10.59 -9.37
C ASN A 259 27.26 -9.59 -8.58
N LYS A 260 26.60 -8.77 -7.74
CA LYS A 260 27.24 -7.71 -6.94
C LYS A 260 26.86 -7.77 -5.48
N GLU A 261 27.80 -7.40 -4.63
CA GLU A 261 27.59 -7.18 -3.20
C GLU A 261 27.90 -5.71 -2.85
N TYR A 262 26.97 -5.06 -2.16
CA TYR A 262 27.11 -3.65 -1.78
C TYR A 262 27.05 -3.47 -0.27
N THR A 263 27.84 -2.55 0.25
CA THR A 263 27.60 -1.92 1.55
C THR A 263 26.50 -0.88 1.41
N SER A 264 25.97 -0.34 2.52
CA SER A 264 24.97 0.74 2.49
C SER A 264 25.39 1.90 1.59
N LEU A 265 26.63 2.38 1.71
CA LEU A 265 27.14 3.47 0.87
C LEU A 265 27.18 3.12 -0.63
N LYS A 266 27.56 1.88 -0.95
CA LYS A 266 27.55 1.41 -2.35
C LYS A 266 26.13 1.22 -2.90
N MET A 267 25.19 0.82 -2.05
CA MET A 267 23.78 0.75 -2.43
C MET A 267 23.21 2.14 -2.70
N ILE A 268 23.55 3.14 -1.88
CA ILE A 268 23.19 4.54 -2.11
C ILE A 268 23.77 5.05 -3.44
N GLU A 269 25.08 4.77 -3.73
CA GLU A 269 25.69 5.12 -5.02
C GLU A 269 24.96 4.48 -6.20
N PHE A 270 24.54 3.21 -6.07
CA PHE A 270 23.76 2.51 -7.10
C PHE A 270 22.40 3.18 -7.32
N LEU A 271 21.61 3.41 -6.26
CA LEU A 271 20.33 4.10 -6.35
C LEU A 271 20.47 5.52 -6.94
N LYS A 272 21.51 6.25 -6.51
CA LYS A 272 21.83 7.56 -7.08
C LYS A 272 22.08 7.47 -8.59
N SER A 273 22.83 6.48 -9.03
CA SER A 273 23.13 6.30 -10.46
C SER A 273 21.86 6.06 -11.29
N LEU A 274 20.86 5.38 -10.73
CA LEU A 274 19.56 5.20 -11.37
C LEU A 274 18.78 6.51 -11.45
N VAL A 275 18.72 7.29 -10.36
CA VAL A 275 18.06 8.61 -10.33
C VAL A 275 18.74 9.63 -11.24
N ASP A 276 20.09 9.54 -11.41
CA ASP A 276 20.83 10.42 -12.31
C ASP A 276 20.54 10.13 -13.79
N GLN A 277 20.20 8.89 -14.15
CA GLN A 277 20.03 8.45 -15.53
C GLN A 277 18.57 8.38 -15.98
N TYR A 278 17.63 8.14 -15.04
CA TYR A 278 16.24 7.86 -15.33
C TYR A 278 15.29 8.78 -14.56
N PRO A 279 14.07 9.01 -15.03
CA PRO A 279 13.11 9.91 -14.40
C PRO A 279 12.45 9.27 -13.16
N ILE A 280 13.27 8.76 -12.24
CA ILE A 280 12.83 8.16 -10.99
C ILE A 280 12.63 9.26 -9.96
N VAL A 281 11.42 9.36 -9.40
CA VAL A 281 11.01 10.40 -8.45
C VAL A 281 10.60 9.86 -7.08
N SER A 282 10.58 8.53 -6.92
CA SER A 282 10.24 7.87 -5.66
C SER A 282 11.00 6.55 -5.53
N ILE A 283 11.62 6.32 -4.37
CA ILE A 283 12.29 5.07 -3.98
C ILE A 283 11.74 4.66 -2.63
N GLU A 284 11.10 3.49 -2.60
CA GLU A 284 10.61 2.83 -1.41
C GLU A 284 11.61 1.76 -0.97
N ASP A 285 11.85 1.67 0.34
CA ASP A 285 12.71 0.69 1.01
C ASP A 285 14.06 0.46 0.31
N GLY A 286 14.73 1.58 0.02
CA GLY A 286 16.03 1.58 -0.67
C GLY A 286 17.17 0.96 0.13
N LEU A 287 16.99 0.75 1.45
CA LEU A 287 17.93 0.12 2.36
C LEU A 287 17.18 -0.77 3.37
N ASP A 288 17.93 -1.62 4.09
CA ASP A 288 17.40 -2.51 5.13
C ASP A 288 16.65 -1.74 6.23
N GLU A 289 15.56 -2.32 6.75
CA GLU A 289 14.68 -1.71 7.75
C GLU A 289 15.37 -1.36 9.08
N ASN A 290 16.55 -1.92 9.35
CA ASN A 290 17.35 -1.63 10.53
C ASN A 290 18.53 -0.69 10.27
N ASP A 291 18.83 -0.33 9.02
CA ASP A 291 19.97 0.52 8.64
C ASP A 291 19.66 2.03 8.74
N TRP A 292 19.27 2.50 9.92
CA TRP A 292 18.86 3.89 10.16
C TRP A 292 19.89 4.93 9.75
N GLU A 293 21.19 4.64 9.93
CA GLU A 293 22.28 5.54 9.51
C GLU A 293 22.37 5.62 7.98
N GLY A 294 22.22 4.49 7.30
CA GLY A 294 22.13 4.42 5.85
C GLY A 294 20.94 5.21 5.31
N TRP A 295 19.76 5.09 5.93
CA TRP A 295 18.57 5.84 5.54
C TRP A 295 18.77 7.35 5.65
N GLN A 296 19.45 7.85 6.71
CA GLN A 296 19.81 9.26 6.82
C GLN A 296 20.72 9.69 5.66
N ALA A 297 21.75 8.89 5.36
CA ALA A 297 22.68 9.17 4.27
C ALA A 297 21.97 9.15 2.90
N LEU A 298 21.06 8.19 2.66
CA LEU A 298 20.24 8.12 1.45
C LEU A 298 19.37 9.38 1.30
N THR A 299 18.73 9.80 2.38
CA THR A 299 17.85 10.98 2.38
C THR A 299 18.64 12.27 2.15
N ILE A 300 19.83 12.41 2.72
CA ILE A 300 20.72 13.54 2.45
C ILE A 300 21.10 13.57 0.97
N GLU A 301 21.43 12.43 0.38
CA GLU A 301 21.91 12.35 -1.00
C GLU A 301 20.80 12.56 -2.04
N LEU A 302 19.62 11.97 -1.84
CA LEU A 302 18.55 11.90 -2.84
C LEU A 302 17.26 12.65 -2.46
N GLY A 303 17.04 12.96 -1.19
CA GLY A 303 15.75 13.46 -0.70
C GLY A 303 15.29 14.80 -1.31
N SER A 304 16.21 15.62 -1.83
CA SER A 304 15.86 16.84 -2.57
C SER A 304 15.32 16.59 -3.99
N ARG A 305 15.58 15.40 -4.54
CA ARG A 305 15.22 15.03 -5.93
C ARG A 305 14.19 13.93 -6.01
N CYS A 306 14.09 13.11 -4.97
CA CYS A 306 13.31 11.89 -4.96
C CYS A 306 12.54 11.76 -3.63
N GLN A 307 11.34 11.18 -3.65
CA GLN A 307 10.73 10.69 -2.43
C GLN A 307 11.54 9.49 -1.92
N ILE A 308 11.92 9.52 -0.67
CA ILE A 308 12.51 8.39 0.05
C ILE A 308 11.43 7.87 0.98
N VAL A 309 10.84 6.75 0.60
CA VAL A 309 9.63 6.20 1.21
C VAL A 309 9.99 5.07 2.15
N GLY A 310 9.61 5.19 3.42
CA GLY A 310 9.73 4.11 4.39
C GLY A 310 8.44 3.28 4.44
N ASP A 311 8.54 1.99 4.11
CA ASP A 311 7.54 0.96 4.36
C ASP A 311 7.92 0.14 5.60
N ASP A 312 8.83 -0.83 5.45
CA ASP A 312 9.27 -1.69 6.55
C ASP A 312 10.00 -0.92 7.66
N LEU A 313 10.68 0.20 7.32
CA LEU A 313 11.30 1.09 8.30
C LEU A 313 10.30 1.64 9.33
N THR A 314 9.05 1.88 8.95
CA THR A 314 8.07 2.59 9.77
C THR A 314 6.79 1.82 10.06
N VAL A 315 6.45 0.81 9.25
CA VAL A 315 5.31 -0.10 9.40
C VAL A 315 3.99 0.60 9.79
N THR A 316 3.74 1.78 9.22
CA THR A 316 2.58 2.64 9.56
C THR A 316 2.51 3.00 11.06
N ASN A 317 3.60 2.83 11.83
CA ASN A 317 3.65 3.04 13.27
C ASN A 317 4.06 4.46 13.61
N ILE A 318 3.25 5.15 14.42
CA ILE A 318 3.46 6.56 14.80
C ILE A 318 4.80 6.79 15.53
N SER A 319 5.27 5.82 16.33
CA SER A 319 6.53 5.94 17.08
C SER A 319 7.74 5.81 16.16
N HIS A 320 7.68 4.88 15.18
CA HIS A 320 8.71 4.73 14.15
C HIS A 320 8.75 5.95 13.24
N LEU A 321 7.57 6.46 12.83
CA LEU A 321 7.50 7.71 12.06
C LEU A 321 8.09 8.89 12.83
N GLN A 322 7.80 9.02 14.14
CA GLN A 322 8.36 10.10 14.95
C GLN A 322 9.89 10.02 15.03
N ARG A 323 10.44 8.81 15.13
CA ARG A 323 11.90 8.59 15.05
C ARG A 323 12.44 9.02 13.69
N ALA A 324 11.81 8.56 12.60
CA ALA A 324 12.24 8.91 11.24
C ALA A 324 12.23 10.43 10.98
N ILE A 325 11.23 11.14 11.53
CA ILE A 325 11.15 12.61 11.47
C ILE A 325 12.31 13.25 12.23
N ASN A 326 12.55 12.80 13.46
CA ASN A 326 13.63 13.35 14.31
C ASN A 326 14.99 13.14 13.68
N ASP A 327 15.22 11.96 13.10
CA ASP A 327 16.48 11.53 12.49
C ASP A 327 16.62 12.00 11.05
N LYS A 328 15.54 12.52 10.43
CA LYS A 328 15.47 12.90 9.00
C LYS A 328 15.86 11.73 8.07
N SER A 329 15.40 10.53 8.40
CA SER A 329 15.77 9.30 7.71
C SER A 329 15.01 9.07 6.40
N MET A 330 13.92 9.80 6.18
CA MET A 330 13.07 9.71 4.97
C MET A 330 12.29 11.01 4.79
N ASN A 331 11.50 11.13 3.72
CA ASN A 331 10.61 12.27 3.48
C ASN A 331 9.19 11.86 3.06
N ALA A 332 8.92 10.56 2.99
CA ALA A 332 7.61 10.00 2.69
C ALA A 332 7.40 8.69 3.45
N ILE A 333 6.16 8.36 3.78
CA ILE A 333 5.78 7.13 4.46
C ILE A 333 4.78 6.33 3.62
N LEU A 334 4.94 5.02 3.56
CA LEU A 334 3.92 4.11 3.06
C LEU A 334 2.90 3.81 4.17
N ILE A 335 1.63 3.78 3.81
CA ILE A 335 0.51 3.59 4.74
C ILE A 335 -0.23 2.31 4.39
N LYS A 336 -0.15 1.33 5.26
CA LYS A 336 -0.85 0.04 5.18
C LYS A 336 -1.67 -0.18 6.45
N LEU A 337 -2.99 -0.14 6.35
CA LEU A 337 -3.88 -0.22 7.52
C LEU A 337 -3.62 -1.46 8.38
N ASN A 338 -3.30 -2.59 7.74
CA ASN A 338 -3.08 -3.84 8.45
C ASN A 338 -1.71 -3.94 9.17
N GLN A 339 -0.73 -3.08 8.84
CA GLN A 339 0.55 -3.02 9.55
C GLN A 339 0.39 -2.49 10.99
N ILE A 340 -0.62 -1.65 11.22
CA ILE A 340 -0.93 -1.10 12.54
C ILE A 340 -2.22 -1.67 13.13
N GLY A 341 -3.24 -1.97 12.29
CA GLY A 341 -4.41 -2.76 12.65
C GLY A 341 -5.63 -1.98 13.11
N SER A 342 -5.70 -0.65 12.95
CA SER A 342 -6.92 0.13 13.13
C SER A 342 -6.98 1.37 12.23
N VAL A 343 -8.19 1.82 11.90
CA VAL A 343 -8.44 3.05 11.14
C VAL A 343 -7.94 4.27 11.91
N SER A 344 -8.18 4.33 13.22
CA SER A 344 -7.81 5.47 14.05
C SER A 344 -6.31 5.66 14.15
N GLU A 345 -5.52 4.61 14.41
CA GLU A 345 -4.06 4.68 14.47
C GLU A 345 -3.45 5.06 13.12
N THR A 346 -4.02 4.52 12.02
CA THR A 346 -3.59 4.87 10.66
C THR A 346 -3.81 6.36 10.38
N ILE A 347 -4.99 6.91 10.75
CA ILE A 347 -5.28 8.35 10.62
C ILE A 347 -4.30 9.19 11.45
N ASP A 348 -3.96 8.76 12.66
CA ASP A 348 -3.03 9.50 13.52
C ASP A 348 -1.62 9.53 12.93
N THR A 349 -1.16 8.42 12.35
CA THR A 349 0.11 8.35 11.65
C THR A 349 0.16 9.30 10.44
N ILE A 350 -0.91 9.33 9.61
CA ILE A 350 -1.02 10.26 8.49
C ILE A 350 -1.02 11.72 8.95
N LYS A 351 -1.74 12.02 10.04
CA LYS A 351 -1.76 13.38 10.61
C LYS A 351 -0.37 13.83 11.07
N LEU A 352 0.40 12.93 11.70
CA LEU A 352 1.78 13.22 12.10
C LEU A 352 2.67 13.46 10.87
N ALA A 353 2.55 12.64 9.82
CA ALA A 353 3.28 12.83 8.57
C ALA A 353 2.98 14.21 7.97
N LYS A 354 1.70 14.53 7.80
CA LYS A 354 1.23 15.81 7.25
C LYS A 354 1.72 17.01 8.06
N ALA A 355 1.67 16.95 9.39
CA ALA A 355 2.12 18.01 10.28
C ALA A 355 3.63 18.31 10.18
N ASN A 356 4.40 17.36 9.65
CA ASN A 356 5.85 17.47 9.46
C ASN A 356 6.28 17.55 7.98
N ASN A 357 5.34 17.84 7.06
CA ASN A 357 5.58 17.93 5.61
C ASN A 357 6.11 16.64 4.98
N TYR A 358 5.78 15.49 5.55
CA TYR A 358 6.05 14.18 4.94
C TYR A 358 4.91 13.81 4.00
N ALA A 359 5.24 13.31 2.83
CA ALA A 359 4.25 12.67 1.97
C ALA A 359 3.76 11.37 2.60
N ALA A 360 2.52 10.97 2.30
CA ALA A 360 1.99 9.67 2.69
C ALA A 360 1.32 9.02 1.49
N ILE A 361 1.65 7.76 1.25
CA ILE A 361 1.18 6.97 0.12
C ILE A 361 0.31 5.84 0.67
N VAL A 362 -0.98 5.84 0.39
CA VAL A 362 -1.88 4.75 0.79
C VAL A 362 -1.60 3.53 -0.07
N SER A 363 -1.37 2.38 0.56
CA SER A 363 -0.90 1.19 -0.14
C SER A 363 -1.78 -0.03 0.11
N HIS A 364 -1.83 -0.90 -0.90
CA HIS A 364 -2.32 -2.26 -0.85
C HIS A 364 -1.32 -3.20 -0.15
N ARG A 365 -1.63 -4.50 -0.16
CA ARG A 365 -0.69 -5.59 0.16
C ARG A 365 -0.60 -6.57 -1.02
N SER A 366 0.40 -7.45 -0.98
CA SER A 366 0.56 -8.49 -2.02
C SER A 366 -0.61 -9.47 -2.06
N GLY A 367 -1.20 -9.84 -0.93
CA GLY A 367 -2.44 -10.60 -0.83
C GLY A 367 -3.63 -9.68 -0.63
N GLU A 368 -4.27 -9.27 -1.71
CA GLU A 368 -5.44 -8.39 -1.73
C GLU A 368 -6.75 -9.16 -1.88
N THR A 369 -7.84 -8.43 -1.81
CA THR A 369 -9.21 -8.93 -1.99
C THR A 369 -10.00 -7.97 -2.89
N GLU A 370 -11.31 -8.22 -3.07
CA GLU A 370 -12.21 -7.27 -3.73
C GLU A 370 -12.53 -6.02 -2.90
N ASP A 371 -12.12 -5.95 -1.64
CA ASP A 371 -12.32 -4.77 -0.78
C ASP A 371 -11.66 -3.53 -1.38
N VAL A 372 -12.38 -2.41 -1.34
CA VAL A 372 -11.95 -1.14 -1.95
C VAL A 372 -11.73 -0.02 -0.93
N THR A 373 -11.74 -0.34 0.36
CA THR A 373 -11.61 0.62 1.45
C THR A 373 -10.45 1.57 1.28
N ILE A 374 -9.28 1.08 0.81
CA ILE A 374 -8.09 1.93 0.63
C ILE A 374 -8.26 3.00 -0.46
N ALA A 375 -9.15 2.80 -1.44
CA ALA A 375 -9.45 3.82 -2.45
C ALA A 375 -10.20 5.00 -1.84
N ASP A 376 -11.27 4.71 -1.09
CA ASP A 376 -12.01 5.73 -0.32
C ASP A 376 -11.12 6.40 0.72
N PHE A 377 -10.28 5.60 1.42
CA PHE A 377 -9.36 6.09 2.44
C PHE A 377 -8.31 7.06 1.88
N ALA A 378 -7.74 6.78 0.71
CA ALA A 378 -6.78 7.66 0.05
C ALA A 378 -7.38 9.02 -0.27
N VAL A 379 -8.63 9.07 -0.79
CA VAL A 379 -9.33 10.33 -1.04
C VAL A 379 -9.69 11.03 0.26
N ALA A 380 -10.16 10.29 1.27
CA ALA A 380 -10.50 10.84 2.58
C ALA A 380 -9.32 11.55 3.26
N MET A 381 -8.14 10.97 3.19
CA MET A 381 -6.94 11.53 3.81
C MET A 381 -6.29 12.66 3.00
N GLY A 382 -6.58 12.73 1.70
CA GLY A 382 -6.15 13.83 0.83
C GLY A 382 -4.63 13.96 0.67
N MET A 383 -3.87 12.86 0.82
CA MET A 383 -2.42 12.87 0.68
C MET A 383 -1.93 12.76 -0.78
N GLY A 384 -2.84 12.52 -1.70
CA GLY A 384 -2.62 12.63 -3.13
C GLY A 384 -1.86 11.51 -3.80
N GLN A 385 -1.58 10.39 -3.13
CA GLN A 385 -0.88 9.23 -3.69
C GLN A 385 -1.50 7.90 -3.25
N ILE A 386 -1.51 6.91 -4.17
CA ILE A 386 -1.92 5.53 -3.88
C ILE A 386 -1.02 4.54 -4.63
N LYS A 387 -0.62 3.48 -3.95
CA LYS A 387 0.10 2.32 -4.50
C LYS A 387 -0.83 1.11 -4.38
N THR A 388 -1.41 0.64 -5.49
CA THR A 388 -2.40 -0.45 -5.43
C THR A 388 -2.26 -1.46 -6.59
N GLY A 389 -1.02 -1.73 -6.98
CA GLY A 389 -0.65 -2.74 -7.96
C GLY A 389 -0.83 -2.29 -9.39
N SER A 390 -0.94 -3.27 -10.29
CA SER A 390 -0.97 -3.06 -11.73
C SER A 390 -2.39 -2.90 -12.29
N LEU A 391 -2.45 -2.84 -13.61
CA LEU A 391 -3.66 -2.66 -14.43
C LEU A 391 -4.22 -4.02 -14.90
N SER A 392 -3.98 -5.05 -14.14
CA SER A 392 -4.50 -6.41 -14.30
C SER A 392 -4.79 -7.01 -12.94
N ARG A 393 -5.59 -8.09 -12.88
CA ARG A 393 -6.15 -8.75 -11.69
C ARG A 393 -7.23 -7.89 -11.02
N THR A 394 -8.39 -8.50 -10.78
CA THR A 394 -9.58 -7.79 -10.26
C THR A 394 -9.35 -7.20 -8.88
N ASP A 395 -8.56 -7.86 -8.03
CA ASP A 395 -8.17 -7.41 -6.71
C ASP A 395 -7.42 -6.04 -6.72
N ARG A 396 -6.75 -5.70 -7.83
CA ARG A 396 -6.10 -4.39 -8.03
C ARG A 396 -7.04 -3.41 -8.73
N ILE A 397 -7.64 -3.83 -9.84
CA ILE A 397 -8.52 -3.00 -10.67
C ILE A 397 -9.75 -2.51 -9.88
N ALA A 398 -10.24 -3.28 -8.90
CA ALA A 398 -11.36 -2.88 -8.06
C ALA A 398 -11.15 -1.52 -7.39
N LYS A 399 -9.92 -1.24 -6.89
CA LYS A 399 -9.54 0.03 -6.27
C LYS A 399 -9.52 1.18 -7.28
N TYR A 400 -8.94 0.95 -8.47
CA TYR A 400 -8.96 1.94 -9.57
C TYR A 400 -10.39 2.25 -10.03
N ASN A 401 -11.23 1.23 -10.19
CA ASN A 401 -12.64 1.41 -10.55
C ASN A 401 -13.40 2.19 -9.47
N GLN A 402 -13.07 2.00 -8.19
CA GLN A 402 -13.66 2.79 -7.10
C GLN A 402 -13.23 4.25 -7.17
N LEU A 403 -11.96 4.54 -7.47
CA LEU A 403 -11.47 5.90 -7.65
C LEU A 403 -12.14 6.61 -8.85
N LEU A 404 -12.42 5.89 -9.95
CA LEU A 404 -13.21 6.43 -11.07
C LEU A 404 -14.63 6.81 -10.64
N ARG A 405 -15.31 5.98 -9.83
CA ARG A 405 -16.64 6.30 -9.29
C ARG A 405 -16.58 7.52 -8.37
N ILE A 406 -15.53 7.65 -7.57
CA ILE A 406 -15.33 8.82 -6.71
C ILE A 406 -15.10 10.08 -7.55
N GLU A 407 -14.26 10.01 -8.59
CA GLU A 407 -14.02 11.11 -9.51
C GLU A 407 -15.33 11.58 -10.16
N GLU A 408 -16.15 10.63 -10.69
CA GLU A 408 -17.46 10.93 -11.26
C GLU A 408 -18.40 11.59 -10.24
N ALA A 409 -18.46 11.07 -9.00
CA ALA A 409 -19.29 11.64 -7.94
C ALA A 409 -18.87 13.03 -7.48
N LEU A 410 -17.58 13.35 -7.56
CA LEU A 410 -17.03 14.68 -7.26
C LEU A 410 -17.26 15.66 -8.41
N GLY A 411 -17.27 15.20 -9.66
CA GLY A 411 -17.42 16.02 -10.86
C GLY A 411 -16.38 17.14 -10.90
N SER A 412 -16.82 18.38 -11.09
CA SER A 412 -15.93 19.55 -11.17
C SER A 412 -15.18 19.89 -9.86
N LYS A 413 -15.52 19.24 -8.75
CA LYS A 413 -14.80 19.42 -7.48
C LYS A 413 -13.59 18.50 -7.36
N ALA A 414 -13.48 17.47 -8.20
CA ALA A 414 -12.35 16.56 -8.21
C ALA A 414 -11.06 17.32 -8.49
N LYS A 415 -10.04 17.05 -7.66
CA LYS A 415 -8.69 17.63 -7.81
C LYS A 415 -7.70 16.50 -8.07
N TYR A 416 -6.84 16.69 -9.07
CA TYR A 416 -5.70 15.84 -9.32
C TYR A 416 -4.42 16.65 -9.03
N PRO A 417 -3.58 16.25 -8.05
CA PRO A 417 -2.59 17.15 -7.47
C PRO A 417 -1.37 17.42 -8.38
N GLY A 418 -1.11 16.58 -9.40
CA GLY A 418 0.06 16.76 -10.26
C GLY A 418 1.38 16.72 -9.50
N ILE A 419 2.38 17.46 -9.97
CA ILE A 419 3.76 17.45 -9.44
C ILE A 419 3.85 17.95 -7.97
N GLU A 420 2.88 18.71 -7.52
CA GLU A 420 2.85 19.25 -6.14
C GLU A 420 2.85 18.15 -5.08
N VAL A 421 2.36 16.96 -5.42
CA VAL A 421 2.33 15.79 -4.52
C VAL A 421 3.72 15.36 -4.05
N LEU A 422 4.77 15.66 -4.80
CA LEU A 422 6.15 15.36 -4.43
C LEU A 422 6.75 16.38 -3.44
N GLY A 423 5.98 17.36 -2.96
CA GLY A 423 6.48 18.42 -2.10
C GLY A 423 7.47 19.36 -2.80
N LYS A 424 7.45 19.39 -4.13
CA LYS A 424 8.31 20.23 -4.97
C LYS A 424 7.44 21.26 -5.67
N SER A 425 7.55 22.50 -5.26
CA SER A 425 6.98 23.67 -5.95
C SER A 425 7.92 24.19 -7.03
#